data_26217c749761fb73c77a3cee77cce0b1
#
_entry.id   26217c749761fb73c77a3cee77cce0b1
#
_cell.length_a   1.000
_cell.length_b   1.000
_cell.length_c   1.000
_cell.angle_alpha   90.00
_cell.angle_beta   90.00
_cell.angle_gamma   90.00
#
_symmetry.space_group_name_H-M   'P 1'
#
loop_
_entity.id
_entity.type
_entity.pdbx_description
1 polymer ?
#
loop_
_entity_poly.entity_id
_entity_poly.type
_entity_poly.pdbx_seq_one_letter_code
_entity_poly.pdbx_strand_id
1 'polypeptide(L)'
;RRWTSYARCDRTRVLLLAAGGVAALKYLKPDKAAPVEAVATDTPVAEPPTPEAEPSETSTPSASPSSSTTASATRPSTMPDLVGKTQEEAKQALPGVTVDIAETAAQNGQKLGTVISTDPKAGESLPSTGSVTLTVASNTTTIYLADLKPISGGLDTGPVDLDGKAYAHGLSQTVYNSSDHGEEVVWNLGRYFTTLNGTIGLSDRSEAADATFTIDFWVDQKKIDTKEIRFGEFQKDFSLDVSNGLRLDIVVTRTDKHSGRATVAFGDFSLQADPSKTVPDISELNKQDH
;
A
#
# COMPACT_ATOMS: atom_id res chain seq x y z
N ARG A 1 -46.39 3.98 -41.62
CA ARG A 1 -46.67 2.63 -42.23
C ARG A 1 -45.76 1.62 -41.59
N ARG A 2 -46.38 0.59 -41.00
CA ARG A 2 -45.86 -0.64 -40.38
C ARG A 2 -45.21 -0.51 -39.02
N TRP A 3 -46.04 -0.73 -38.05
CA TRP A 3 -45.74 -1.25 -36.74
C TRP A 3 -45.27 -2.69 -36.83
N THR A 4 -44.21 -3.04 -36.16
CA THR A 4 -43.90 -4.43 -35.83
C THR A 4 -43.77 -4.51 -34.30
N SER A 5 -44.75 -5.20 -33.75
CA SER A 5 -44.86 -5.65 -32.39
C SER A 5 -43.73 -6.64 -32.06
N TYR A 6 -43.01 -6.44 -30.99
CA TYR A 6 -42.20 -7.49 -30.39
C TYR A 6 -42.91 -8.08 -29.19
N ALA A 7 -43.15 -9.36 -29.32
CA ALA A 7 -43.89 -10.20 -28.41
C ALA A 7 -43.19 -10.33 -27.04
N ARG A 8 -43.99 -10.25 -26.02
CA ARG A 8 -43.69 -10.70 -24.65
C ARG A 8 -43.42 -12.19 -24.67
N CYS A 9 -42.28 -12.60 -24.17
CA CYS A 9 -42.03 -13.99 -23.80
C CYS A 9 -42.28 -14.15 -22.31
N ASP A 10 -43.47 -14.62 -22.02
CA ASP A 10 -43.94 -15.06 -20.71
C ASP A 10 -43.23 -16.39 -20.40
N ARG A 11 -42.41 -16.46 -19.38
CA ARG A 11 -41.86 -17.72 -18.88
C ARG A 11 -42.47 -18.03 -17.52
N THR A 12 -43.45 -18.84 -17.62
CA THR A 12 -44.16 -19.67 -16.66
C THR A 12 -43.27 -20.11 -15.46
N ARG A 13 -43.78 -19.79 -14.27
CA ARG A 13 -43.33 -20.30 -12.98
C ARG A 13 -43.53 -21.83 -12.97
N VAL A 14 -42.47 -22.55 -12.71
CA VAL A 14 -42.54 -23.92 -12.21
C VAL A 14 -42.27 -23.87 -10.69
N LEU A 15 -43.35 -24.04 -9.94
CA LEU A 15 -43.34 -24.35 -8.52
C LEU A 15 -42.97 -25.83 -8.36
N LEU A 16 -41.81 -26.10 -7.77
CA LEU A 16 -41.49 -27.42 -7.23
C LEU A 16 -41.43 -27.30 -5.72
N LEU A 17 -42.55 -27.73 -5.12
CA LEU A 17 -42.63 -28.07 -3.70
C LEU A 17 -41.89 -29.40 -3.48
N ALA A 18 -40.81 -29.36 -2.70
CA ALA A 18 -40.31 -30.56 -2.02
C ALA A 18 -40.20 -30.25 -0.54
N ALA A 19 -41.10 -30.93 0.19
CA ALA A 19 -41.12 -30.96 1.62
C ALA A 19 -40.05 -31.90 2.18
N GLY A 20 -39.51 -31.57 3.32
CA GLY A 20 -38.95 -32.56 4.23
C GLY A 20 -37.52 -32.36 4.67
N GLY A 21 -37.32 -32.08 5.95
CA GLY A 21 -36.06 -32.31 6.63
C GLY A 21 -35.65 -31.25 7.63
N VAL A 22 -36.34 -31.20 8.76
CA VAL A 22 -35.89 -30.51 9.97
C VAL A 22 -34.72 -31.29 10.56
N ALA A 23 -33.55 -30.70 10.57
CA ALA A 23 -32.44 -31.10 11.41
C ALA A 23 -31.98 -29.90 12.22
N ALA A 24 -32.53 -29.82 13.45
CA ALA A 24 -32.09 -28.93 14.49
C ALA A 24 -30.70 -29.36 14.96
N LEU A 25 -29.65 -28.64 14.64
CA LEU A 25 -28.38 -28.73 15.33
C LEU A 25 -28.40 -27.75 16.49
N LYS A 26 -28.55 -28.31 17.68
CA LYS A 26 -28.41 -27.66 18.99
C LYS A 26 -27.00 -27.07 19.10
N TYR A 27 -26.91 -25.77 19.30
CA TYR A 27 -25.75 -25.11 19.85
C TYR A 27 -25.47 -25.62 21.25
N LEU A 28 -24.40 -26.37 21.42
CA LEU A 28 -23.83 -26.62 22.74
C LEU A 28 -22.94 -25.46 23.13
N LYS A 29 -23.39 -24.71 24.12
CA LYS A 29 -22.57 -23.80 24.90
C LYS A 29 -21.61 -24.65 25.74
N PRO A 30 -20.32 -24.39 25.82
CA PRO A 30 -19.50 -24.92 26.88
C PRO A 30 -19.67 -24.07 28.14
N ASP A 31 -20.08 -24.73 29.18
CA ASP A 31 -20.19 -24.20 30.53
C ASP A 31 -18.82 -23.90 31.13
N LYS A 32 -18.87 -22.87 31.92
CA LYS A 32 -17.91 -22.33 32.85
C LYS A 32 -17.45 -23.42 33.85
N ALA A 33 -16.17 -23.78 33.84
CA ALA A 33 -15.54 -24.50 34.93
C ALA A 33 -14.70 -23.55 35.77
N ALA A 34 -15.00 -23.57 37.08
CA ALA A 34 -14.35 -22.81 38.13
C ALA A 34 -12.98 -23.41 38.53
N PRO A 35 -12.23 -22.73 39.39
CA PRO A 35 -10.81 -22.94 39.56
C PRO A 35 -10.50 -24.08 40.54
N VAL A 36 -9.40 -24.77 40.30
CA VAL A 36 -8.82 -25.68 41.29
C VAL A 36 -7.52 -25.13 41.82
N GLU A 37 -7.45 -25.12 43.12
CA GLU A 37 -6.42 -24.58 43.98
C GLU A 37 -5.03 -25.21 43.81
N ALA A 38 -4.08 -24.43 44.30
CA ALA A 38 -2.67 -24.68 44.46
C ALA A 38 -2.32 -25.93 45.27
N VAL A 39 -1.25 -26.60 44.90
CA VAL A 39 -0.38 -27.31 45.81
C VAL A 39 1.03 -26.88 45.56
N ALA A 40 1.57 -26.26 46.60
CA ALA A 40 2.98 -25.96 46.72
C ALA A 40 3.76 -27.23 47.11
N THR A 41 4.95 -27.40 46.57
CA THR A 41 6.02 -28.16 47.22
C THR A 41 7.35 -27.65 46.78
N ASP A 42 7.92 -26.90 47.65
CA ASP A 42 9.24 -26.94 48.28
C ASP A 42 10.49 -27.10 47.43
N THR A 43 11.29 -26.11 47.70
CA THR A 43 12.72 -25.92 47.45
C THR A 43 13.60 -27.00 48.12
N PRO A 44 14.86 -27.28 47.69
CA PRO A 44 15.95 -26.52 48.31
C PRO A 44 17.08 -26.03 47.34
N VAL A 45 17.45 -24.85 47.54
CA VAL A 45 18.76 -24.21 47.77
C VAL A 45 19.98 -25.14 47.82
N ALA A 46 20.91 -24.86 46.96
CA ALA A 46 22.32 -25.01 47.28
C ALA A 46 23.19 -24.03 46.46
N GLU A 47 23.78 -23.11 47.19
CA GLU A 47 24.80 -22.14 46.84
C GLU A 47 26.19 -22.80 46.97
N PRO A 48 27.28 -22.07 46.65
CA PRO A 48 28.37 -22.48 45.74
C PRO A 48 29.63 -22.97 46.44
N PRO A 49 30.69 -23.22 45.72
CA PRO A 49 31.95 -22.64 46.12
C PRO A 49 32.85 -22.08 44.98
N THR A 50 33.33 -20.90 45.19
CA THR A 50 34.65 -20.39 44.86
C THR A 50 35.60 -20.80 46.00
N PRO A 51 36.94 -20.87 45.93
CA PRO A 51 37.90 -20.13 45.10
C PRO A 51 39.20 -20.84 44.70
N GLU A 52 40.12 -20.05 44.09
CA GLU A 52 41.60 -20.12 44.21
C GLU A 52 42.34 -21.09 43.27
N ALA A 53 43.35 -20.75 42.54
CA ALA A 53 44.44 -19.83 42.68
C ALA A 53 45.17 -19.61 41.34
N GLU A 54 45.75 -18.46 41.16
CA GLU A 54 46.90 -18.11 40.32
C GLU A 54 48.13 -18.97 40.65
N PRO A 55 49.22 -19.00 39.83
CA PRO A 55 49.87 -17.84 39.23
C PRO A 55 50.62 -18.05 37.88
N SER A 56 50.91 -16.89 37.23
CA SER A 56 52.17 -16.51 36.56
C SER A 56 52.66 -17.36 35.35
N GLU A 57 53.08 -16.80 34.31
CA GLU A 57 53.90 -15.69 33.88
C GLU A 57 54.04 -15.65 32.35
N THR A 58 54.19 -14.42 31.85
CA THR A 58 55.13 -13.92 30.85
C THR A 58 55.02 -14.35 29.39
N SER A 59 54.56 -13.45 28.54
CA SER A 59 55.39 -12.73 27.57
C SER A 59 54.55 -11.79 26.68
N THR A 60 54.84 -10.52 26.79
CA THR A 60 54.59 -9.48 25.81
C THR A 60 55.36 -9.75 24.52
N PRO A 61 54.79 -9.46 23.33
CA PRO A 61 55.17 -8.20 22.75
C PRO A 61 54.02 -7.41 22.14
N SER A 62 53.99 -6.16 22.49
CA SER A 62 53.75 -4.98 21.69
C SER A 62 53.02 -5.21 20.36
N ALA A 63 51.73 -4.99 20.37
CA ALA A 63 51.02 -4.56 19.19
C ALA A 63 50.52 -3.13 19.44
N SER A 64 51.05 -2.25 18.66
CA SER A 64 50.72 -0.85 18.43
C SER A 64 49.26 -0.55 18.62
N PRO A 65 48.88 0.57 19.30
CA PRO A 65 47.50 1.02 19.31
C PRO A 65 47.15 1.39 17.88
N SER A 66 46.25 0.62 17.29
CA SER A 66 45.53 1.05 16.11
C SER A 66 44.74 2.26 16.54
N SER A 67 45.25 3.42 16.24
CA SER A 67 44.60 4.69 16.37
C SER A 67 43.28 4.60 15.56
N SER A 68 42.18 4.41 16.27
CA SER A 68 40.87 4.78 15.73
C SER A 68 40.92 6.29 15.56
N THR A 69 41.50 6.75 14.48
CA THR A 69 41.26 8.09 13.96
C THR A 69 39.76 8.14 13.67
N THR A 70 39.02 8.71 14.60
CA THR A 70 37.76 9.36 14.27
C THR A 70 38.14 10.45 13.27
N ALA A 71 38.18 10.10 11.99
CA ALA A 71 38.35 11.04 10.92
C ALA A 71 37.16 11.99 11.03
N SER A 72 37.44 13.19 11.56
CA SER A 72 36.53 14.34 11.41
C SER A 72 36.28 14.43 9.91
N ALA A 73 35.08 14.09 9.48
CA ALA A 73 34.75 14.00 8.07
C ALA A 73 34.87 15.40 7.47
N THR A 74 36.04 15.68 6.87
CA THR A 74 36.34 16.95 6.26
C THR A 74 35.49 17.02 4.97
N ARG A 75 34.74 18.11 4.85
CA ARG A 75 33.95 18.39 3.65
C ARG A 75 34.84 18.30 2.41
N PRO A 76 34.47 17.50 1.38
CA PRO A 76 35.25 17.44 0.16
C PRO A 76 35.22 18.77 -0.58
N SER A 77 36.30 19.12 -1.24
CA SER A 77 36.41 20.33 -2.07
C SER A 77 35.95 20.10 -3.51
N THR A 78 35.98 18.86 -3.95
CA THR A 78 35.55 18.43 -5.29
C THR A 78 34.55 17.31 -5.19
N MET A 79 33.69 17.21 -6.18
CA MET A 79 32.66 16.16 -6.27
C MET A 79 33.32 14.79 -6.46
N PRO A 80 33.13 13.84 -5.55
CA PRO A 80 33.60 12.49 -5.75
C PRO A 80 32.82 11.78 -6.85
N ASP A 81 33.39 10.69 -7.40
CA ASP A 81 32.66 9.83 -8.34
C ASP A 81 31.65 8.98 -7.55
N LEU A 82 30.37 9.32 -7.74
CA LEU A 82 29.25 8.69 -7.02
C LEU A 82 28.35 7.88 -7.96
N VAL A 83 28.62 7.90 -9.27
CA VAL A 83 27.81 7.13 -10.23
C VAL A 83 27.91 5.64 -9.94
N GLY A 84 26.76 4.97 -9.88
CA GLY A 84 26.64 3.56 -9.54
C GLY A 84 26.64 3.24 -8.04
N LYS A 85 26.90 4.20 -7.15
CA LYS A 85 26.76 4.05 -5.71
C LYS A 85 25.29 4.14 -5.30
N THR A 86 24.96 3.52 -4.16
CA THR A 86 23.61 3.71 -3.57
C THR A 86 23.47 5.14 -3.03
N GLN A 87 22.24 5.59 -2.90
CA GLN A 87 21.92 6.90 -2.34
C GLN A 87 22.57 7.12 -0.96
N GLU A 88 22.60 6.09 -0.13
CA GLU A 88 23.18 6.17 1.22
C GLU A 88 24.71 6.29 1.16
N GLU A 89 25.37 5.48 0.34
CA GLU A 89 26.82 5.58 0.14
C GLU A 89 27.23 6.93 -0.44
N ALA A 90 26.41 7.48 -1.34
CA ALA A 90 26.64 8.79 -1.93
C ALA A 90 26.53 9.92 -0.89
N LYS A 91 25.52 9.87 -0.02
CA LYS A 91 25.35 10.82 1.10
C LYS A 91 26.52 10.75 2.09
N GLN A 92 27.00 9.54 2.41
CA GLN A 92 28.14 9.35 3.29
C GLN A 92 29.45 9.90 2.70
N ALA A 93 29.58 9.91 1.40
CA ALA A 93 30.76 10.47 0.70
C ALA A 93 30.76 11.99 0.61
N LEU A 94 29.66 12.66 1.01
CA LEU A 94 29.48 14.12 0.98
C LEU A 94 29.23 14.72 2.38
N PRO A 95 30.12 14.51 3.35
CA PRO A 95 29.93 15.05 4.69
C PRO A 95 29.91 16.58 4.68
N GLY A 96 28.92 17.18 5.35
CA GLY A 96 28.79 18.63 5.45
C GLY A 96 28.35 19.33 4.15
N VAL A 97 27.85 18.58 3.18
CA VAL A 97 27.26 19.10 1.94
C VAL A 97 25.75 18.86 2.00
N THR A 98 24.96 19.87 1.63
CA THR A 98 23.52 19.71 1.44
C THR A 98 23.30 18.93 0.14
N VAL A 99 22.55 17.83 0.24
CA VAL A 99 22.29 16.95 -0.89
C VAL A 99 20.80 16.98 -1.21
N ASP A 100 20.48 17.38 -2.46
CA ASP A 100 19.14 17.27 -3.03
C ASP A 100 19.07 15.99 -3.87
N ILE A 101 17.99 15.25 -3.74
CA ILE A 101 17.76 14.03 -4.51
C ILE A 101 16.74 14.33 -5.60
N ALA A 102 17.17 14.13 -6.85
CA ALA A 102 16.29 14.10 -8.02
C ALA A 102 16.10 12.64 -8.43
N GLU A 103 14.85 12.22 -8.60
CA GLU A 103 14.54 10.87 -9.07
C GLU A 103 14.25 10.89 -10.56
N THR A 104 14.73 9.89 -11.26
CA THR A 104 14.41 9.69 -12.68
C THR A 104 14.23 8.21 -12.98
N ALA A 105 13.39 7.91 -13.97
CA ALA A 105 13.14 6.55 -14.38
C ALA A 105 14.44 5.84 -14.76
N ALA A 106 14.66 4.65 -14.14
CA ALA A 106 15.81 3.82 -14.46
C ALA A 106 15.76 3.38 -15.94
N GLN A 107 16.86 3.53 -16.64
CA GLN A 107 17.01 3.00 -17.99
C GLN A 107 17.54 1.55 -17.94
N ASN A 108 17.43 0.85 -19.07
CA ASN A 108 17.85 -0.54 -19.17
C ASN A 108 19.28 -0.75 -18.65
N GLY A 109 19.41 -1.65 -17.66
CA GLY A 109 20.68 -2.01 -17.04
C GLY A 109 21.09 -1.15 -15.84
N GLN A 110 20.33 -0.11 -15.49
CA GLN A 110 20.58 0.66 -14.28
C GLN A 110 19.90 -0.01 -13.07
N LYS A 111 20.64 -0.10 -11.97
CA LYS A 111 20.10 -0.64 -10.72
C LYS A 111 19.30 0.44 -10.01
N LEU A 112 18.09 0.12 -9.62
CA LEU A 112 17.24 1.02 -8.83
C LEU A 112 17.92 1.42 -7.52
N GLY A 113 17.72 2.66 -7.09
CA GLY A 113 18.31 3.23 -5.88
C GLY A 113 19.78 3.64 -6.03
N THR A 114 20.37 3.56 -7.23
CA THR A 114 21.74 4.01 -7.48
C THR A 114 21.80 5.37 -8.17
N VAL A 115 22.86 6.12 -7.86
CA VAL A 115 23.14 7.42 -8.49
C VAL A 115 23.49 7.19 -9.96
N ILE A 116 22.82 7.89 -10.85
CA ILE A 116 23.06 7.84 -12.30
C ILE A 116 23.74 9.10 -12.84
N SER A 117 23.57 10.21 -12.14
CA SER A 117 24.29 11.46 -12.45
C SER A 117 24.36 12.36 -11.23
N THR A 118 25.30 13.30 -11.27
CA THR A 118 25.49 14.28 -10.20
C THR A 118 25.65 15.68 -10.81
N ASP A 119 25.20 16.70 -10.07
CA ASP A 119 25.44 18.10 -10.39
C ASP A 119 25.89 18.81 -9.09
N PRO A 120 27.15 19.27 -9.01
CA PRO A 120 28.23 19.24 -10.01
C PRO A 120 28.65 17.82 -10.42
N LYS A 121 29.32 17.70 -11.59
CA LYS A 121 29.85 16.42 -12.04
C LYS A 121 31.06 15.98 -11.24
N ALA A 122 31.36 14.68 -11.28
CA ALA A 122 32.54 14.12 -10.65
C ALA A 122 33.83 14.89 -11.08
N GLY A 123 34.63 15.28 -10.06
CA GLY A 123 35.85 16.08 -10.25
C GLY A 123 35.63 17.60 -10.31
N GLU A 124 34.40 18.08 -10.42
CA GLU A 124 34.13 19.54 -10.37
C GLU A 124 34.17 20.06 -8.93
N SER A 125 34.42 21.37 -8.77
CA SER A 125 34.45 22.01 -7.46
C SER A 125 33.07 22.02 -6.82
N LEU A 126 33.01 21.64 -5.56
CA LEU A 126 31.77 21.73 -4.78
C LEU A 126 31.49 23.20 -4.42
N PRO A 127 30.23 23.63 -4.48
CA PRO A 127 29.85 24.98 -4.09
C PRO A 127 30.13 25.19 -2.59
N SER A 128 30.73 26.31 -2.24
CA SER A 128 31.00 26.65 -0.82
C SER A 128 29.71 26.81 -0.02
N THR A 129 28.67 27.28 -0.66
CA THR A 129 27.30 27.41 -0.16
C THR A 129 26.35 26.85 -1.23
N GLY A 130 25.26 26.20 -0.79
CA GLY A 130 24.30 25.57 -1.69
C GLY A 130 24.27 24.05 -1.56
N SER A 131 23.48 23.44 -2.40
CA SER A 131 23.28 21.97 -2.44
C SER A 131 23.91 21.38 -3.70
N VAL A 132 24.15 20.09 -3.65
CA VAL A 132 24.48 19.26 -4.81
C VAL A 132 23.28 18.40 -5.14
N THR A 133 23.03 18.17 -6.42
CA THR A 133 21.93 17.30 -6.85
C THR A 133 22.47 15.93 -7.22
N LEU A 134 21.92 14.88 -6.60
CA LEU A 134 22.15 13.51 -7.01
C LEU A 134 20.91 13.01 -7.74
N THR A 135 21.07 12.62 -9.01
CA THR A 135 20.00 11.98 -9.75
C THR A 135 20.08 10.48 -9.53
N VAL A 136 19.02 9.91 -8.96
CA VAL A 136 18.95 8.50 -8.58
C VAL A 136 18.00 7.76 -9.51
N ALA A 137 18.42 6.57 -9.96
CA ALA A 137 17.55 5.67 -10.71
C ALA A 137 16.41 5.21 -9.79
N SER A 138 15.21 5.60 -10.12
CA SER A 138 14.01 5.26 -9.35
C SER A 138 12.98 4.58 -10.24
N ASN A 139 12.13 3.77 -9.66
CA ASN A 139 10.92 3.36 -10.35
C ASN A 139 9.83 4.38 -10.06
N THR A 140 9.78 5.43 -10.88
CA THR A 140 8.75 6.47 -10.79
C THR A 140 7.45 6.08 -11.49
N THR A 141 7.31 4.81 -11.84
CA THR A 141 6.11 4.34 -12.54
C THR A 141 4.89 4.52 -11.65
N THR A 142 4.00 5.37 -12.10
CA THR A 142 2.66 5.52 -11.53
C THR A 142 1.69 4.72 -12.39
N ILE A 143 0.94 3.82 -11.78
CA ILE A 143 -0.10 3.03 -12.45
C ILE A 143 -1.44 3.41 -11.85
N TYR A 144 -2.38 3.78 -12.71
CA TYR A 144 -3.74 4.05 -12.26
C TYR A 144 -4.51 2.74 -12.07
N LEU A 145 -5.28 2.67 -10.99
CA LEU A 145 -6.08 1.49 -10.70
C LEU A 145 -7.15 1.25 -11.78
N ALA A 146 -7.57 2.34 -12.45
CA ALA A 146 -8.49 2.28 -13.59
C ALA A 146 -7.91 1.57 -14.83
N ASP A 147 -6.58 1.48 -14.94
CA ASP A 147 -5.90 0.78 -16.04
C ASP A 147 -5.62 -0.69 -15.72
N LEU A 148 -5.81 -1.09 -14.46
CA LEU A 148 -5.65 -2.46 -14.01
C LEU A 148 -6.99 -3.19 -14.03
N LYS A 149 -6.97 -4.41 -14.56
CA LYS A 149 -8.14 -5.29 -14.52
C LYS A 149 -8.29 -5.88 -13.13
N PRO A 150 -9.45 -5.74 -12.46
CA PRO A 150 -9.70 -6.42 -11.21
C PRO A 150 -9.80 -7.93 -11.40
N ILE A 151 -9.33 -8.70 -10.41
CA ILE A 151 -9.46 -10.16 -10.37
C ILE A 151 -10.85 -10.60 -9.91
N SER A 152 -11.57 -9.74 -9.21
CA SER A 152 -12.95 -9.98 -8.79
C SER A 152 -13.70 -8.67 -8.68
N GLY A 153 -15.01 -8.69 -8.96
CA GLY A 153 -15.84 -7.50 -8.97
C GLY A 153 -15.57 -6.60 -10.16
N GLY A 154 -16.01 -5.36 -10.06
CA GLY A 154 -15.74 -4.34 -11.09
C GLY A 154 -16.33 -2.99 -10.71
N LEU A 155 -15.62 -1.94 -11.10
CA LEU A 155 -16.09 -0.56 -11.08
C LEU A 155 -16.18 -0.06 -12.52
N ASP A 156 -17.07 0.86 -12.76
CA ASP A 156 -17.10 1.58 -14.03
C ASP A 156 -15.83 2.41 -14.17
N THR A 157 -15.14 2.29 -15.29
CA THR A 157 -13.90 3.01 -15.59
C THR A 157 -14.19 4.17 -16.55
N GLY A 158 -13.53 5.30 -16.35
CA GLY A 158 -13.64 6.48 -17.20
C GLY A 158 -13.53 7.78 -16.41
N PRO A 159 -13.61 8.92 -17.09
CA PRO A 159 -13.52 10.20 -16.41
C PRO A 159 -14.65 10.39 -15.39
N VAL A 160 -14.31 10.90 -14.22
CA VAL A 160 -15.27 11.24 -13.15
C VAL A 160 -15.12 12.70 -12.74
N ASP A 161 -16.23 13.29 -12.33
CA ASP A 161 -16.28 14.66 -11.82
C ASP A 161 -16.61 14.61 -10.31
N LEU A 162 -15.77 15.25 -9.50
CA LEU A 162 -15.90 15.36 -8.06
C LEU A 162 -15.76 16.83 -7.67
N ASP A 163 -16.82 17.42 -7.12
CA ASP A 163 -16.85 18.81 -6.68
C ASP A 163 -16.35 19.80 -7.77
N GLY A 164 -16.85 19.61 -9.00
CA GLY A 164 -16.48 20.41 -10.16
C GLY A 164 -15.08 20.18 -10.72
N LYS A 165 -14.31 19.25 -10.16
CA LYS A 165 -12.99 18.86 -10.67
C LYS A 165 -13.07 17.54 -11.44
N ALA A 166 -12.58 17.56 -12.67
CA ALA A 166 -12.51 16.38 -13.51
C ALA A 166 -11.23 15.56 -13.24
N TYR A 167 -11.39 14.23 -13.20
CA TYR A 167 -10.33 13.24 -13.05
C TYR A 167 -10.37 12.30 -14.24
N ALA A 168 -9.25 12.16 -14.93
CA ALA A 168 -9.19 11.41 -16.18
C ALA A 168 -9.20 9.88 -15.96
N HIS A 169 -8.54 9.42 -14.90
CA HIS A 169 -8.43 8.00 -14.56
C HIS A 169 -9.38 7.67 -13.40
N GLY A 170 -10.67 7.85 -13.68
CA GLY A 170 -11.71 7.63 -12.67
C GLY A 170 -12.21 6.21 -12.61
N LEU A 171 -12.63 5.82 -11.40
CA LEU A 171 -13.44 4.64 -11.13
C LEU A 171 -14.74 5.09 -10.49
N SER A 172 -15.85 4.42 -10.75
CA SER A 172 -17.12 4.77 -10.12
C SER A 172 -18.02 3.58 -9.90
N GLN A 173 -18.90 3.72 -8.91
CA GLN A 173 -19.94 2.75 -8.62
C GLN A 173 -21.25 3.45 -8.32
N THR A 174 -22.29 3.09 -9.05
CA THR A 174 -23.64 3.58 -8.83
C THR A 174 -24.45 2.59 -8.01
N VAL A 175 -25.01 3.05 -6.91
CA VAL A 175 -25.86 2.28 -6.00
C VAL A 175 -27.21 2.96 -5.87
N TYR A 176 -28.28 2.20 -5.99
CA TYR A 176 -29.66 2.72 -5.96
C TYR A 176 -30.33 2.60 -4.60
N ASN A 177 -29.97 1.59 -3.82
CA ASN A 177 -30.60 1.30 -2.53
C ASN A 177 -29.56 0.93 -1.47
N SER A 178 -29.87 1.25 -0.22
CA SER A 178 -29.03 0.91 0.93
C SER A 178 -29.06 -0.57 1.35
N SER A 179 -29.92 -1.39 0.73
CA SER A 179 -30.01 -2.83 0.99
C SER A 179 -29.01 -3.64 0.19
N ASP A 180 -28.31 -3.00 -0.73
CA ASP A 180 -27.32 -3.67 -1.53
C ASP A 180 -26.08 -3.89 -0.65
N HIS A 181 -25.71 -5.15 -0.50
CA HIS A 181 -24.45 -5.51 0.13
C HIS A 181 -23.32 -4.79 -0.61
N GLY A 182 -22.31 -4.31 0.14
CA GLY A 182 -21.18 -3.64 -0.47
C GLY A 182 -20.57 -4.49 -1.57
N GLU A 183 -20.30 -3.88 -2.72
CA GLU A 183 -19.56 -4.55 -3.78
C GLU A 183 -18.07 -4.54 -3.41
N GLU A 184 -17.50 -5.72 -3.43
CA GLU A 184 -16.07 -5.93 -3.25
C GLU A 184 -15.41 -5.99 -4.62
N VAL A 185 -14.40 -5.18 -4.80
CA VAL A 185 -13.55 -5.21 -5.99
C VAL A 185 -12.12 -5.45 -5.58
N VAL A 186 -11.48 -6.41 -6.25
CA VAL A 186 -10.18 -6.92 -5.86
C VAL A 186 -9.18 -6.76 -6.99
N TRP A 187 -8.00 -6.22 -6.69
CA TRP A 187 -6.87 -6.12 -7.62
C TRP A 187 -5.66 -6.90 -7.12
N ASN A 188 -4.89 -7.42 -8.06
CA ASN A 188 -3.59 -7.99 -7.79
C ASN A 188 -2.52 -6.89 -7.83
N LEU A 189 -1.88 -6.62 -6.69
CA LEU A 189 -0.77 -5.66 -6.58
C LEU A 189 0.59 -6.31 -6.87
N GLY A 190 0.68 -7.64 -6.86
CA GLY A 190 1.92 -8.38 -7.11
C GLY A 190 3.07 -8.02 -6.18
N ARG A 191 2.81 -7.32 -5.08
CA ARG A 191 3.82 -6.81 -4.14
C ARG A 191 4.76 -5.75 -4.75
N TYR A 192 4.34 -5.09 -5.82
CA TYR A 192 5.18 -4.13 -6.56
C TYR A 192 5.02 -2.69 -6.08
N PHE A 193 4.04 -2.40 -5.25
CA PHE A 193 3.66 -1.04 -4.89
C PHE A 193 3.85 -0.76 -3.41
N THR A 194 4.03 0.53 -3.08
CA THR A 194 4.17 1.01 -1.70
C THR A 194 2.97 1.82 -1.24
N THR A 195 2.37 2.60 -2.15
CA THR A 195 1.36 3.58 -1.77
C THR A 195 0.23 3.60 -2.80
N LEU A 196 -1.01 3.66 -2.31
CA LEU A 196 -2.19 4.00 -3.09
C LEU A 196 -2.59 5.44 -2.75
N ASN A 197 -2.58 6.32 -3.75
CA ASN A 197 -3.03 7.71 -3.62
C ASN A 197 -4.29 7.94 -4.43
N GLY A 198 -5.09 8.91 -4.04
CA GLY A 198 -6.26 9.28 -4.81
C GLY A 198 -7.20 10.23 -4.09
N THR A 199 -8.33 10.50 -4.74
CA THR A 199 -9.40 11.33 -4.21
C THR A 199 -10.71 10.55 -4.23
N ILE A 200 -11.48 10.61 -3.15
CA ILE A 200 -12.79 9.96 -3.05
C ILE A 200 -13.85 11.02 -2.83
N GLY A 201 -15.00 10.81 -3.44
CA GLY A 201 -16.18 11.66 -3.21
C GLY A 201 -17.43 11.03 -3.79
N LEU A 202 -18.55 11.74 -3.66
CA LEU A 202 -19.73 11.46 -4.46
C LEU A 202 -19.61 12.22 -5.78
N SER A 203 -19.89 11.50 -6.87
CA SER A 203 -19.90 12.09 -8.20
C SER A 203 -20.94 13.22 -8.27
N ASP A 204 -20.62 14.30 -8.99
CA ASP A 204 -21.52 15.42 -9.26
C ASP A 204 -22.82 14.99 -9.97
N ARG A 205 -22.85 13.75 -10.47
CA ARG A 205 -24.03 13.12 -11.08
C ARG A 205 -24.92 12.36 -10.11
N SER A 206 -24.59 12.37 -8.80
CA SER A 206 -25.42 11.75 -7.77
C SER A 206 -26.70 12.55 -7.56
N GLU A 207 -27.84 11.86 -7.49
CA GLU A 207 -29.17 12.47 -7.33
C GLU A 207 -29.65 12.43 -5.87
N ALA A 208 -29.15 11.48 -5.07
CA ALA A 208 -29.54 11.31 -3.68
C ALA A 208 -28.75 12.28 -2.79
N ALA A 209 -29.43 13.31 -2.31
CA ALA A 209 -28.85 14.43 -1.55
C ALA A 209 -28.37 14.04 -0.14
N ASP A 210 -28.71 12.87 0.34
CA ASP A 210 -28.40 12.38 1.69
C ASP A 210 -27.71 11.01 1.67
N ALA A 211 -27.15 10.66 0.50
CA ALA A 211 -26.40 9.42 0.34
C ALA A 211 -25.15 9.41 1.23
N THR A 212 -24.97 8.30 1.93
CA THR A 212 -23.78 8.05 2.75
C THR A 212 -23.18 6.71 2.36
N PHE A 213 -21.86 6.68 2.22
CA PHE A 213 -21.12 5.48 1.91
C PHE A 213 -19.99 5.24 2.90
N THR A 214 -19.74 3.98 3.17
CA THR A 214 -18.53 3.52 3.83
C THR A 214 -17.69 2.76 2.80
N ILE A 215 -16.41 3.13 2.70
CA ILE A 215 -15.46 2.50 1.79
C ILE A 215 -14.36 1.90 2.65
N ASP A 216 -14.28 0.58 2.64
CA ASP A 216 -13.28 -0.17 3.36
C ASP A 216 -12.14 -0.58 2.43
N PHE A 217 -10.92 -0.38 2.88
CA PHE A 217 -9.71 -0.77 2.18
C PHE A 217 -9.03 -1.92 2.92
N TRP A 218 -8.72 -2.98 2.20
CA TRP A 218 -8.07 -4.16 2.73
C TRP A 218 -6.83 -4.51 1.90
N VAL A 219 -5.77 -4.91 2.57
CA VAL A 219 -4.57 -5.47 1.93
C VAL A 219 -4.33 -6.85 2.51
N ASP A 220 -4.27 -7.86 1.65
CA ASP A 220 -4.05 -9.27 2.06
C ASP A 220 -5.00 -9.70 3.19
N GLN A 221 -6.30 -9.40 3.07
CA GLN A 221 -7.37 -9.70 4.04
C GLN A 221 -7.28 -8.89 5.36
N LYS A 222 -6.36 -7.95 5.47
CA LYS A 222 -6.28 -7.06 6.62
C LYS A 222 -6.87 -5.70 6.25
N LYS A 223 -7.87 -5.26 7.02
CA LYS A 223 -8.39 -3.90 6.86
C LYS A 223 -7.33 -2.89 7.27
N ILE A 224 -7.01 -1.99 6.35
CA ILE A 224 -5.99 -0.95 6.55
C ILE A 224 -6.60 0.44 6.76
N ASP A 225 -7.79 0.70 6.18
CA ASP A 225 -8.48 1.97 6.37
C ASP A 225 -9.99 1.84 6.09
N THR A 226 -10.74 2.85 6.53
CA THR A 226 -12.17 3.05 6.26
C THR A 226 -12.43 4.52 6.03
N LYS A 227 -13.09 4.86 4.93
CA LYS A 227 -13.54 6.22 4.64
C LYS A 227 -15.07 6.29 4.66
N GLU A 228 -15.60 7.31 5.29
CA GLU A 228 -17.01 7.64 5.21
C GLU A 228 -17.17 8.85 4.30
N ILE A 229 -18.04 8.74 3.31
CA ILE A 229 -18.33 9.78 2.32
C ILE A 229 -19.81 10.10 2.37
N ARG A 230 -20.14 11.39 2.46
CA ARG A 230 -21.51 11.90 2.50
C ARG A 230 -21.76 12.90 1.38
N PHE A 231 -22.99 12.99 0.94
CA PHE A 231 -23.39 14.02 -0.01
C PHE A 231 -23.14 15.42 0.58
N GLY A 232 -22.60 16.32 -0.24
CA GLY A 232 -22.26 17.67 0.19
C GLY A 232 -20.96 17.79 1.00
N GLU A 233 -20.31 16.70 1.34
CA GLU A 233 -18.93 16.74 1.79
C GLU A 233 -18.01 16.84 0.58
N PHE A 234 -16.98 17.69 0.72
CA PHE A 234 -15.96 17.83 -0.31
C PHE A 234 -15.18 16.53 -0.46
N GLN A 235 -14.62 16.38 -1.64
CA GLN A 235 -13.68 15.29 -1.96
C GLN A 235 -12.59 15.16 -0.88
N LYS A 236 -12.20 13.95 -0.60
CA LYS A 236 -11.15 13.63 0.38
C LYS A 236 -9.95 13.04 -0.33
N ASP A 237 -8.86 13.79 -0.35
CA ASP A 237 -7.57 13.25 -0.77
C ASP A 237 -7.05 12.29 0.30
N PHE A 238 -6.43 11.20 -0.11
CA PHE A 238 -5.86 10.24 0.81
C PHE A 238 -4.63 9.56 0.23
N SER A 239 -3.87 8.96 1.12
CA SER A 239 -2.71 8.14 0.82
C SER A 239 -2.71 6.94 1.76
N LEU A 240 -2.60 5.74 1.22
CA LEU A 240 -2.62 4.49 1.97
C LEU A 240 -1.33 3.70 1.73
N ASP A 241 -0.77 3.13 2.80
CA ASP A 241 0.34 2.21 2.72
C ASP A 241 -0.17 0.83 2.25
N VAL A 242 0.28 0.42 1.07
CA VAL A 242 0.00 -0.90 0.48
C VAL A 242 1.27 -1.72 0.31
N SER A 243 2.34 -1.35 1.03
CA SER A 243 3.66 -1.96 0.91
C SER A 243 3.61 -3.47 1.11
N ASN A 244 4.28 -4.20 0.19
CA ASN A 244 4.32 -5.66 0.15
C ASN A 244 2.95 -6.35 0.00
N GLY A 245 1.88 -5.61 -0.28
CA GLY A 245 0.55 -6.16 -0.52
C GLY A 245 0.50 -6.96 -1.81
N LEU A 246 -0.05 -8.18 -1.72
CA LEU A 246 -0.34 -8.99 -2.90
C LEU A 246 -1.70 -8.61 -3.49
N ARG A 247 -2.69 -8.37 -2.65
CA ARG A 247 -4.06 -8.06 -3.04
C ARG A 247 -4.53 -6.77 -2.36
N LEU A 248 -5.28 -5.97 -3.11
CA LEU A 248 -6.03 -4.82 -2.62
C LEU A 248 -7.51 -5.12 -2.83
N ASP A 249 -8.29 -5.09 -1.75
CA ASP A 249 -9.73 -5.23 -1.81
C ASP A 249 -10.35 -3.88 -1.40
N ILE A 250 -11.28 -3.37 -2.20
CA ILE A 250 -12.06 -2.16 -1.93
C ILE A 250 -13.52 -2.56 -1.84
N VAL A 251 -14.13 -2.31 -0.70
CA VAL A 251 -15.54 -2.61 -0.46
C VAL A 251 -16.32 -1.32 -0.32
N VAL A 252 -17.29 -1.09 -1.21
CA VAL A 252 -18.14 0.09 -1.22
C VAL A 252 -19.51 -0.28 -0.70
N THR A 253 -19.91 0.28 0.44
CA THR A 253 -21.19 0.00 1.09
C THR A 253 -21.98 1.29 1.26
N ARG A 254 -23.21 1.34 0.75
CA ARG A 254 -24.15 2.41 1.03
C ARG A 254 -24.81 2.22 2.38
N THR A 255 -24.71 3.20 3.26
CA THR A 255 -25.13 3.08 4.68
C THR A 255 -26.36 3.89 5.06
N ASP A 256 -26.80 4.85 4.22
CA ASP A 256 -28.06 5.56 4.44
C ASP A 256 -29.27 4.65 4.19
N LYS A 257 -30.46 5.10 4.62
CA LYS A 257 -31.72 4.34 4.49
C LYS A 257 -32.58 4.81 3.32
N HIS A 258 -32.06 5.72 2.49
CA HIS A 258 -32.83 6.33 1.42
C HIS A 258 -32.66 5.56 0.11
N SER A 259 -33.63 5.70 -0.75
CA SER A 259 -33.55 5.24 -2.13
C SER A 259 -33.19 6.39 -3.05
N GLY A 260 -32.63 6.06 -4.18
CA GLY A 260 -32.23 7.03 -5.19
C GLY A 260 -30.81 6.74 -5.68
N ARG A 261 -30.51 7.25 -6.82
CA ARG A 261 -29.22 7.05 -7.48
C ARG A 261 -28.13 7.85 -6.77
N ALA A 262 -27.13 7.17 -6.25
CA ALA A 262 -25.91 7.76 -5.76
C ALA A 262 -24.70 7.06 -6.34
N THR A 263 -23.71 7.81 -6.75
CA THR A 263 -22.49 7.30 -7.39
C THR A 263 -21.28 7.72 -6.56
N VAL A 264 -20.61 6.75 -5.96
CA VAL A 264 -19.27 6.94 -5.40
C VAL A 264 -18.29 7.01 -6.55
N ALA A 265 -17.37 7.94 -6.49
CA ALA A 265 -16.32 8.07 -7.49
C ALA A 265 -14.94 8.20 -6.83
N PHE A 266 -13.97 7.64 -7.52
CA PHE A 266 -12.57 7.57 -7.15
C PHE A 266 -11.78 8.26 -8.24
N GLY A 267 -11.21 9.42 -7.92
CA GLY A 267 -10.45 10.23 -8.87
C GLY A 267 -8.97 9.89 -8.82
N ASP A 268 -8.41 9.55 -9.98
CA ASP A 268 -6.98 9.31 -10.20
C ASP A 268 -6.35 8.39 -9.15
N PHE A 269 -7.01 7.28 -8.82
CA PHE A 269 -6.46 6.26 -7.93
C PHE A 269 -5.20 5.68 -8.54
N SER A 270 -4.06 6.03 -7.95
CA SER A 270 -2.74 5.74 -8.47
C SER A 270 -1.90 4.95 -7.47
N LEU A 271 -1.27 3.90 -7.97
CA LEU A 271 -0.33 3.06 -7.27
C LEU A 271 1.09 3.57 -7.55
N GLN A 272 1.82 3.89 -6.48
CA GLN A 272 3.23 4.24 -6.56
C GLN A 272 4.07 2.97 -6.48
N ALA A 273 4.92 2.76 -7.46
CA ALA A 273 5.83 1.62 -7.49
C ALA A 273 6.83 1.63 -6.32
N ASP A 274 7.16 0.43 -5.84
CA ASP A 274 8.31 0.25 -4.94
C ASP A 274 9.60 0.55 -5.72
N PRO A 275 10.40 1.55 -5.31
CA PRO A 275 11.58 1.95 -6.04
C PRO A 275 12.63 0.84 -6.17
N SER A 276 12.57 -0.19 -5.31
CA SER A 276 13.48 -1.35 -5.35
C SER A 276 13.02 -2.46 -6.28
N LYS A 277 11.83 -2.37 -6.88
CA LYS A 277 11.23 -3.43 -7.68
C LYS A 277 10.98 -2.98 -9.11
N THR A 278 11.18 -3.89 -10.04
CA THR A 278 10.76 -3.70 -11.43
C THR A 278 9.30 -4.09 -11.55
N VAL A 279 8.44 -3.13 -11.85
CA VAL A 279 7.01 -3.38 -12.10
C VAL A 279 6.87 -3.93 -13.52
N PRO A 280 6.16 -5.05 -13.71
CA PRO A 280 5.80 -5.54 -15.04
C PRO A 280 4.93 -4.54 -15.80
N ASP A 281 4.89 -4.64 -17.11
CA ASP A 281 3.94 -3.88 -17.92
C ASP A 281 2.49 -4.17 -17.49
N ILE A 282 1.59 -3.19 -17.65
CA ILE A 282 0.16 -3.33 -17.32
C ILE A 282 -0.45 -4.57 -17.96
N SER A 283 -0.04 -4.89 -19.19
CA SER A 283 -0.52 -6.10 -19.89
C SER A 283 -0.12 -7.40 -19.19
N GLU A 284 1.01 -7.44 -18.53
CA GLU A 284 1.47 -8.60 -17.76
C GLU A 284 0.82 -8.63 -16.36
N LEU A 285 0.66 -7.47 -15.71
CA LEU A 285 -0.09 -7.38 -14.46
C LEU A 285 -1.51 -7.89 -14.63
N ASN A 286 -2.16 -7.55 -15.73
CA ASN A 286 -3.52 -7.98 -16.04
C ASN A 286 -3.65 -9.46 -16.46
N LYS A 287 -2.53 -10.20 -16.66
CA LYS A 287 -2.51 -11.63 -16.95
C LYS A 287 -2.29 -12.51 -15.71
N GLN A 288 -1.89 -11.95 -14.60
CA GLN A 288 -1.53 -12.71 -13.38
C GLN A 288 -2.75 -13.27 -12.61
N ASP A 289 -3.93 -13.27 -13.22
CA ASP A 289 -5.22 -13.61 -12.60
C ASP A 289 -5.67 -15.06 -12.79
N HIS A 290 -4.75 -15.99 -13.07
CA HIS A 290 -5.10 -17.39 -13.30
C HIS A 290 -4.30 -18.36 -12.44
#